data_677933f06bd4e7518667b6e08c9e55ce
#
_entry.id   677933f06bd4e7518667b6e08c9e55ce
#
_cell.length_a   1.000
_cell.length_b   1.000
_cell.length_c   1.000
_cell.angle_alpha   90.00
_cell.angle_beta   90.00
_cell.angle_gamma   90.00
#
_symmetry.space_group_name_H-M   'P 1'
#
loop_
_entity.id
_entity.type
_entity.pdbx_description
1 polymer ?
#
loop_
_entity_poly.entity_id
_entity_poly.type
_entity_poly.pdbx_seq_one_letter_code
_entity_poly.pdbx_strand_id
1 'polypeptide(L)'
;MKIDWKRCNSYDEAKNFSRIIYLHEWNERPFYWGKAHNSFFGGSKRERDGLCASGRYNSGYRHWIEGCLRNGGRLYVGLLDEEALEHIDELENYLIHTYGYVMNVKVDKPQIDFEVEHVGDIPASIVRLRGSRDS
;
A
#
# COMPACT_ATOMS: atom_id res chain seq x y z
N MET A 1 -5.95 -16.18 -2.36
CA MET A 1 -4.73 -15.45 -1.94
C MET A 1 -5.01 -14.64 -0.68
N LYS A 2 -3.96 -14.31 0.08
CA LYS A 2 -4.12 -13.64 1.37
C LYS A 2 -3.21 -12.43 1.46
N ILE A 3 -3.74 -11.33 2.02
CA ILE A 3 -2.98 -10.13 2.33
C ILE A 3 -3.06 -9.90 3.85
N ASP A 4 -1.91 -9.90 4.51
CA ASP A 4 -1.80 -9.61 5.94
C ASP A 4 -1.40 -8.14 6.13
N TRP A 5 -2.36 -7.32 6.53
CA TRP A 5 -2.19 -5.89 6.64
C TRP A 5 -1.54 -5.49 7.96
N LYS A 6 -0.59 -4.55 7.88
CA LYS A 6 0.08 -3.93 9.03
C LYS A 6 -0.07 -2.42 8.91
N ARG A 7 -0.62 -1.79 9.94
CA ARG A 7 -0.65 -0.33 9.99
C ARG A 7 0.71 0.18 10.44
N CYS A 8 1.26 1.11 9.68
CA CYS A 8 2.54 1.75 9.99
C CYS A 8 2.30 3.19 10.43
N ASN A 9 2.88 3.58 11.56
CA ASN A 9 2.69 4.91 12.13
C ASN A 9 3.80 5.89 11.74
N SER A 10 4.83 5.41 11.04
CA SER A 10 5.94 6.23 10.58
C SER A 10 6.56 5.63 9.32
N TYR A 11 7.33 6.44 8.60
CA TYR A 11 8.14 5.95 7.50
C TYR A 11 9.12 4.85 7.97
N ASP A 12 9.73 5.04 9.13
CA ASP A 12 10.71 4.08 9.65
C ASP A 12 10.10 2.71 9.93
N GLU A 13 8.84 2.65 10.35
CA GLU A 13 8.15 1.37 10.52
C GLU A 13 7.90 0.65 9.20
N ALA A 14 7.68 1.40 8.12
CA ALA A 14 7.32 0.85 6.82
C ALA A 14 8.51 0.55 5.91
N LYS A 15 9.60 1.28 6.03
CA LYS A 15 10.68 1.35 5.03
C LYS A 15 11.33 0.02 4.68
N ASN A 16 11.35 -0.94 5.59
CA ASN A 16 12.03 -2.23 5.41
C ASN A 16 11.14 -3.33 4.86
N PHE A 17 9.86 -3.06 4.62
CA PHE A 17 8.97 -4.07 4.07
C PHE A 17 9.17 -4.22 2.56
N SER A 18 9.21 -5.47 2.11
CA SER A 18 9.20 -5.83 0.69
C SER A 18 8.15 -6.91 0.47
N ARG A 19 7.91 -7.28 -0.79
CA ARG A 19 6.90 -8.26 -1.17
C ARG A 19 5.52 -7.87 -0.66
N ILE A 20 5.20 -6.59 -0.87
CA ILE A 20 4.00 -5.96 -0.33
C ILE A 20 3.23 -5.19 -1.39
N ILE A 21 1.95 -4.98 -1.09
CA ILE A 21 1.17 -3.87 -1.63
C ILE A 21 1.00 -2.90 -0.49
N TYR A 22 1.06 -1.59 -0.76
CA TYR A 22 0.84 -0.61 0.28
C TYR A 22 -0.29 0.34 -0.10
N LEU A 23 -0.91 0.92 0.92
CA LEU A 23 -2.04 1.81 0.77
C LEU A 23 -1.87 3.03 1.67
N HIS A 24 -1.95 4.20 1.07
CA HIS A 24 -2.14 5.46 1.78
C HIS A 24 -3.62 5.78 1.82
N GLU A 25 -4.19 5.95 3.01
CA GLU A 25 -5.57 6.36 3.21
C GLU A 25 -5.67 7.78 3.72
N TRP A 26 -6.72 8.48 3.30
CA TRP A 26 -7.10 9.77 3.86
C TRP A 26 -8.62 9.79 4.04
N ASN A 27 -9.08 10.16 5.23
CA ASN A 27 -10.51 10.17 5.56
C ASN A 27 -11.18 8.83 5.29
N GLU A 28 -10.50 7.74 5.60
CA GLU A 28 -10.98 6.37 5.41
C GLU A 28 -11.24 6.01 3.95
N ARG A 29 -10.57 6.70 3.02
CA ARG A 29 -10.66 6.42 1.59
C ARG A 29 -9.27 6.15 1.01
N PRO A 30 -9.17 5.30 -0.01
CA PRO A 30 -7.88 5.06 -0.66
C PRO A 30 -7.39 6.34 -1.34
N PHE A 31 -6.19 6.73 -1.01
CA PHE A 31 -5.54 7.89 -1.60
C PHE A 31 -4.55 7.46 -2.68
N TYR A 32 -3.71 6.48 -2.36
CA TYR A 32 -2.71 5.97 -3.27
C TYR A 32 -2.37 4.52 -2.93
N TRP A 33 -2.35 3.67 -3.96
CA TRP A 33 -1.91 2.28 -3.89
C TRP A 33 -0.55 2.15 -4.56
N GLY A 34 0.31 1.31 -4.00
CA GLY A 34 1.59 0.99 -4.59
C GLY A 34 2.02 -0.43 -4.28
N LYS A 35 3.17 -0.80 -4.81
CA LYS A 35 3.74 -2.13 -4.58
C LYS A 35 5.26 -2.05 -4.48
N ALA A 36 5.85 -3.02 -3.77
CA ALA A 36 7.29 -3.23 -3.72
C ALA A 36 7.54 -4.73 -3.77
N HIS A 37 7.97 -5.24 -4.92
CA HIS A 37 8.20 -6.66 -5.13
C HIS A 37 9.65 -7.04 -4.82
N ASN A 38 10.59 -6.59 -5.66
CA ASN A 38 12.03 -6.86 -5.51
C ASN A 38 12.78 -5.71 -4.85
N SER A 39 12.05 -4.70 -4.42
CA SER A 39 12.56 -3.55 -3.69
C SER A 39 11.88 -3.48 -2.33
N PHE A 40 12.20 -2.45 -1.56
CA PHE A 40 11.58 -2.19 -0.27
C PHE A 40 10.68 -0.96 -0.38
N PHE A 41 9.73 -0.83 0.53
CA PHE A 41 8.88 0.37 0.58
C PHE A 41 9.72 1.65 0.59
N GLY A 42 10.80 1.66 1.37
CA GLY A 42 11.72 2.80 1.47
C GLY A 42 12.78 2.87 0.36
N GLY A 43 12.66 2.06 -0.68
CA GLY A 43 13.61 2.03 -1.80
C GLY A 43 14.76 1.06 -1.58
N SER A 44 15.95 1.36 -2.11
CA SER A 44 17.14 0.53 -1.94
C SER A 44 17.62 0.54 -0.48
N LYS A 45 18.50 -0.39 -0.14
CA LYS A 45 19.08 -0.43 1.21
C LYS A 45 19.75 0.89 1.58
N ARG A 46 20.49 1.49 0.65
CA ARG A 46 21.15 2.79 0.90
C ARG A 46 20.15 3.90 1.17
N GLU A 47 19.07 3.93 0.39
CA GLU A 47 18.00 4.92 0.57
C GLU A 47 17.31 4.74 1.92
N ARG A 48 17.00 3.49 2.30
CA ARG A 48 16.36 3.18 3.59
C ARG A 48 17.24 3.56 4.78
N ASP A 49 18.54 3.35 4.65
CA ASP A 49 19.50 3.61 5.72
C ASP A 49 19.93 5.08 5.77
N GLY A 50 19.39 5.92 4.88
CA GLY A 50 19.71 7.35 4.86
C GLY A 50 21.07 7.67 4.29
N LEU A 51 21.69 6.77 3.52
CA LEU A 51 23.03 6.92 2.98
C LEU A 51 23.05 7.59 1.59
N CYS A 52 21.88 7.84 0.99
CA CYS A 52 21.76 8.56 -0.29
C CYS A 52 21.47 10.03 -0.04
N ALA A 53 22.41 10.90 -0.40
CA ALA A 53 22.31 12.33 -0.16
C ALA A 53 21.25 13.02 -1.03
N SER A 54 20.90 12.44 -2.18
CA SER A 54 20.03 13.08 -3.17
C SER A 54 18.77 12.30 -3.50
N GLY A 55 18.48 11.24 -2.78
CA GLY A 55 17.31 10.41 -3.05
C GLY A 55 16.02 11.08 -2.62
N ARG A 56 15.01 11.06 -3.48
CA ARG A 56 13.68 11.56 -3.10
C ARG A 56 13.10 10.82 -1.91
N TYR A 57 13.53 9.59 -1.68
CA TYR A 57 13.13 8.80 -0.52
C TYR A 57 13.71 9.34 0.78
N ASN A 58 14.85 10.03 0.72
CA ASN A 58 15.46 10.61 1.91
C ASN A 58 14.84 11.94 2.32
N SER A 59 14.37 12.74 1.37
CA SER A 59 13.87 14.06 1.67
C SER A 59 12.43 14.28 1.21
N GLY A 60 12.16 14.15 -0.09
CA GLY A 60 10.84 14.44 -0.63
C GLY A 60 9.79 13.40 -0.22
N TYR A 61 10.03 12.15 -0.56
CA TYR A 61 9.02 11.08 -0.35
C TYR A 61 8.83 10.76 1.13
N ARG A 62 9.91 10.69 1.87
CA ARG A 62 9.86 10.49 3.33
C ARG A 62 9.07 11.61 4.02
N HIS A 63 9.37 12.86 3.68
CA HIS A 63 8.66 14.01 4.25
C HIS A 63 7.18 14.02 3.89
N TRP A 64 6.86 13.61 2.65
CA TRP A 64 5.47 13.51 2.22
C TRP A 64 4.71 12.48 3.05
N ILE A 65 5.29 11.31 3.27
CA ILE A 65 4.68 10.26 4.08
C ILE A 65 4.47 10.73 5.52
N GLU A 66 5.50 11.28 6.13
CA GLU A 66 5.43 11.78 7.51
C GLU A 66 4.40 12.91 7.63
N GLY A 67 4.35 13.81 6.65
CA GLY A 67 3.36 14.88 6.61
C GLY A 67 1.93 14.35 6.52
N CYS A 68 1.69 13.35 5.69
CA CYS A 68 0.38 12.71 5.57
C CYS A 68 -0.04 12.06 6.89
N LEU A 69 0.88 11.33 7.53
CA LEU A 69 0.59 10.65 8.80
C LEU A 69 0.28 11.62 9.92
N ARG A 70 0.96 12.77 9.96
CA ARG A 70 0.72 13.81 10.98
C ARG A 70 -0.57 14.60 10.75
N ASN A 71 -1.13 14.53 9.54
CA ASN A 71 -2.32 15.27 9.17
C ASN A 71 -3.53 14.37 8.92
N GLY A 72 -3.61 13.24 9.61
CA GLY A 72 -4.77 12.37 9.57
C GLY A 72 -4.73 11.28 8.51
N GLY A 73 -3.64 11.18 7.77
CA GLY A 73 -3.43 10.07 6.84
C GLY A 73 -3.05 8.80 7.57
N ARG A 74 -3.28 7.66 6.92
CA ARG A 74 -2.89 6.34 7.43
C ARG A 74 -2.10 5.60 6.38
N LEU A 75 -1.14 4.80 6.82
CA LEU A 75 -0.32 3.98 5.95
C LEU A 75 -0.46 2.52 6.36
N TYR A 76 -0.74 1.68 5.37
CA TYR A 76 -0.81 0.22 5.56
C TYR A 76 0.12 -0.46 4.59
N VAL A 77 0.82 -1.48 5.05
CA VAL A 77 1.54 -2.40 4.18
C VAL A 77 0.86 -3.76 4.24
N GLY A 78 0.61 -4.35 3.09
CA GLY A 78 -0.02 -5.66 2.97
C GLY A 78 1.00 -6.72 2.60
N LEU A 79 1.29 -7.62 3.52
CA LEU A 79 2.20 -8.74 3.30
C LEU A 79 1.50 -9.79 2.45
N LEU A 80 2.08 -10.16 1.33
CA LEU A 80 1.47 -11.04 0.35
C LEU A 80 1.92 -12.48 0.55
N ASP A 81 0.97 -13.43 0.43
CA ASP A 81 1.33 -14.83 0.31
C ASP A 81 1.93 -15.12 -1.08
N GLU A 82 2.37 -16.36 -1.32
CA GLU A 82 3.03 -16.71 -2.58
C GLU A 82 2.13 -16.51 -3.79
N GLU A 83 0.86 -16.88 -3.70
CA GLU A 83 -0.10 -16.71 -4.78
C GLU A 83 -0.30 -15.22 -5.11
N ALA A 84 -0.51 -14.39 -4.09
CA ALA A 84 -0.66 -12.96 -4.27
C ALA A 84 0.59 -12.32 -4.87
N LEU A 85 1.76 -12.78 -4.44
CA LEU A 85 3.03 -12.27 -4.95
C LEU A 85 3.25 -12.58 -6.42
N GLU A 86 2.86 -13.79 -6.86
CA GLU A 86 2.94 -14.16 -8.28
C GLU A 86 2.09 -13.26 -9.18
N HIS A 87 0.99 -12.73 -8.66
CA HIS A 87 0.05 -11.90 -9.39
C HIS A 87 0.04 -10.45 -8.89
N ILE A 88 1.18 -9.98 -8.38
CA ILE A 88 1.24 -8.67 -7.71
C ILE A 88 0.76 -7.51 -8.59
N ASP A 89 1.09 -7.52 -9.89
CA ASP A 89 0.68 -6.45 -10.81
C ASP A 89 -0.83 -6.44 -11.03
N GLU A 90 -1.38 -7.61 -11.34
CA GLU A 90 -2.82 -7.75 -11.54
C GLU A 90 -3.59 -7.51 -10.25
N LEU A 91 -3.03 -7.93 -9.11
CA LEU A 91 -3.64 -7.72 -7.81
C LEU A 91 -3.71 -6.24 -7.46
N GLU A 92 -2.64 -5.48 -7.71
CA GLU A 92 -2.65 -4.03 -7.52
C GLU A 92 -3.76 -3.38 -8.34
N ASN A 93 -3.86 -3.73 -9.62
CA ASN A 93 -4.93 -3.21 -10.49
C ASN A 93 -6.32 -3.58 -9.98
N TYR A 94 -6.49 -4.79 -9.52
CA TYR A 94 -7.76 -5.26 -8.94
C TYR A 94 -8.15 -4.43 -7.71
N LEU A 95 -7.19 -4.16 -6.83
CA LEU A 95 -7.44 -3.38 -5.61
C LEU A 95 -7.78 -1.92 -5.95
N ILE A 96 -7.07 -1.32 -6.89
CA ILE A 96 -7.33 0.05 -7.36
C ILE A 96 -8.77 0.15 -7.90
N HIS A 97 -9.16 -0.78 -8.76
CA HIS A 97 -10.50 -0.76 -9.35
C HIS A 97 -11.61 -1.11 -8.37
N THR A 98 -11.32 -2.00 -7.41
CA THR A 98 -12.32 -2.44 -6.43
C THR A 98 -12.59 -1.39 -5.36
N TYR A 99 -11.52 -0.76 -4.84
CA TYR A 99 -11.64 0.14 -3.69
C TYR A 99 -11.47 1.61 -4.03
N GLY A 100 -10.97 1.94 -5.21
CA GLY A 100 -10.79 3.32 -5.65
C GLY A 100 -9.43 3.90 -5.35
N TYR A 101 -9.20 5.11 -5.85
CA TYR A 101 -7.93 5.82 -5.72
C TYR A 101 -8.12 7.32 -5.98
N VAL A 102 -7.13 8.12 -5.59
CA VAL A 102 -7.09 9.56 -5.89
C VAL A 102 -5.86 9.91 -6.72
N MET A 103 -4.68 9.41 -6.32
CA MET A 103 -3.41 9.82 -6.92
C MET A 103 -2.81 8.79 -7.89
N ASN A 104 -3.36 7.60 -8.00
CA ASN A 104 -2.85 6.62 -8.95
C ASN A 104 -3.17 7.05 -10.38
N VAL A 105 -2.28 6.67 -11.31
CA VAL A 105 -2.57 6.80 -12.73
C VAL A 105 -3.70 5.83 -13.07
N LYS A 106 -4.62 6.29 -13.92
CA LYS A 106 -5.74 5.44 -14.37
C LYS A 106 -5.19 4.17 -15.02
N VAL A 107 -5.68 3.03 -14.57
CA VAL A 107 -5.32 1.72 -15.11
C VAL A 107 -6.55 1.07 -15.73
N ASP A 108 -6.33 0.16 -16.68
CA ASP A 108 -7.42 -0.56 -17.32
C ASP A 108 -8.10 -1.50 -16.33
N LYS A 109 -9.39 -1.74 -16.54
CA LYS A 109 -10.16 -2.66 -15.73
C LYS A 109 -9.50 -4.04 -15.79
N PRO A 110 -9.21 -4.67 -14.63
CA PRO A 110 -8.60 -6.00 -14.63
C PRO A 110 -9.57 -7.03 -15.21
N GLN A 111 -9.03 -7.97 -15.98
CA GLN A 111 -9.82 -9.05 -16.58
C GLN A 111 -10.01 -10.23 -15.64
N ILE A 112 -9.27 -10.25 -14.53
CA ILE A 112 -9.28 -11.34 -13.56
C ILE A 112 -9.89 -10.82 -12.27
N ASP A 113 -10.86 -11.58 -11.75
CA ASP A 113 -11.42 -11.36 -10.43
C ASP A 113 -10.68 -12.24 -9.44
N PHE A 114 -10.22 -11.65 -8.34
CA PHE A 114 -9.45 -12.37 -7.34
C PHE A 114 -10.27 -12.58 -6.08
N GLU A 115 -10.16 -13.79 -5.50
CA GLU A 115 -10.62 -14.03 -4.15
C GLU A 115 -9.48 -13.67 -3.20
N VAL A 116 -9.65 -12.59 -2.45
CA VAL A 116 -8.62 -12.08 -1.55
C VAL A 116 -9.13 -12.12 -0.11
N GLU A 117 -8.40 -12.85 0.74
CA GLU A 117 -8.63 -12.83 2.17
C GLU A 117 -7.77 -11.73 2.79
N HIS A 118 -8.43 -10.78 3.45
CA HIS A 118 -7.74 -9.70 4.16
C HIS A 118 -7.71 -10.01 5.64
N VAL A 119 -6.52 -9.96 6.24
CA VAL A 119 -6.33 -10.19 7.68
C VAL A 119 -5.46 -9.09 8.30
N GLY A 120 -5.32 -9.09 9.61
CA GLY A 120 -4.49 -8.13 10.33
C GLY A 120 -5.18 -6.77 10.52
N ASP A 121 -4.41 -5.70 10.37
CA ASP A 121 -4.91 -4.31 10.49
C ASP A 121 -5.58 -3.90 9.19
N ILE A 122 -6.75 -4.46 8.90
CA ILE A 122 -7.42 -4.25 7.61
C ILE A 122 -7.76 -2.77 7.43
N PRO A 123 -7.34 -2.15 6.29
CA PRO A 123 -7.65 -0.74 6.04
C PRO A 123 -9.14 -0.44 6.06
N ALA A 124 -9.50 0.75 6.55
CA ALA A 124 -10.89 1.20 6.64
C ALA A 124 -11.60 1.18 5.29
N SER A 125 -10.89 1.52 4.21
CA SER A 125 -11.41 1.49 2.83
C SER A 125 -11.95 0.11 2.45
N ILE A 126 -11.24 -0.94 2.86
CA ILE A 126 -11.63 -2.33 2.57
C ILE A 126 -12.81 -2.74 3.44
N VAL A 127 -12.74 -2.42 4.74
CA VAL A 127 -13.81 -2.75 5.69
C VAL A 127 -15.12 -2.06 5.29
N ARG A 128 -15.07 -0.80 4.88
CA ARG A 128 -16.26 -0.04 4.46
C ARG A 128 -16.97 -0.69 3.27
N LEU A 129 -16.21 -1.09 2.25
CA LEU A 129 -16.82 -1.72 1.08
C LEU A 129 -17.43 -3.07 1.42
N ARG A 130 -16.75 -3.87 2.27
CA ARG A 130 -17.26 -5.15 2.74
C ARG A 130 -18.55 -4.97 3.55
N GLY A 131 -18.57 -3.99 4.46
CA GLY A 131 -19.76 -3.66 5.23
C GLY A 131 -20.93 -3.24 4.35
N SER A 132 -20.68 -2.45 3.31
CA SER A 132 -21.72 -2.05 2.34
C SER A 132 -22.27 -3.23 1.56
N ARG A 133 -21.48 -4.24 1.28
CA ARG A 133 -21.92 -5.45 0.57
C ARG A 133 -22.72 -6.38 1.47
N ASP A 134 -22.43 -6.39 2.75
CA ASP A 134 -23.06 -7.27 3.73
C ASP A 134 -24.39 -6.70 4.22
N SER A 135 -24.68 -5.46 3.91
CA SER A 135 -25.93 -4.82 4.23
C SER A 135 -26.91 -4.94 3.06
#